data_45091572a47c355dbc60654e0b6e8a4c
#
_entry.id   45091572a47c355dbc60654e0b6e8a4c
#
_cell.length_a   1.000
_cell.length_b   1.000
_cell.length_c   1.000
_cell.angle_alpha   90.00
_cell.angle_beta   90.00
_cell.angle_gamma   90.00
#
_symmetry.space_group_name_H-M   'P 1'
#
loop_
_entity.id
_entity.type
_entity.pdbx_description
1 polymer ?
#
loop_
_entity_poly.entity_id
_entity_poly.type
_entity_poly.pdbx_seq_one_letter_code
_entity_poly.pdbx_strand_id
1 'polypeptide(L)'
;YIQFMAELNRREDSLFSPLAASNNANYDKKVLPYLKELPDQFSYDALDQLAVRDAEAHTKSNDFGIDDRFYKERLSKKIGKLKGFQKNLSYEVSQEYGDLQLVLNQFAKSNTNVIFVIPPVNSKWMAYTGLNQDMYDATVSKIRYQLESQGFTNIADFSKDGDQPYFMQDT
;
A
#
# COMPACT_ATOMS: atom_id res chain seq x y z
N TYR A 1 -6.85 16.14 -3.91
CA TYR A 1 -6.09 17.25 -3.33
C TYR A 1 -6.47 17.51 -1.86
N ILE A 2 -7.77 17.70 -1.55
CA ILE A 2 -8.25 17.95 -0.18
C ILE A 2 -7.99 16.78 0.76
N GLN A 3 -8.19 15.54 0.32
CA GLN A 3 -7.89 14.34 1.11
C GLN A 3 -6.38 14.17 1.35
N PHE A 4 -5.55 14.49 0.36
CA PHE A 4 -4.11 14.47 0.48
C PHE A 4 -3.61 15.52 1.47
N MET A 5 -4.14 16.75 1.43
CA MET A 5 -3.78 17.81 2.38
C MET A 5 -4.27 17.49 3.80
N ALA A 6 -5.45 16.89 3.96
CA ALA A 6 -5.94 16.44 5.26
C ALA A 6 -5.07 15.31 5.84
N GLU A 7 -4.58 14.40 5.00
CA GLU A 7 -3.67 13.33 5.40
C GLU A 7 -2.27 13.86 5.73
N LEU A 8 -1.78 14.85 4.97
CA LEU A 8 -0.52 15.54 5.24
C LEU A 8 -0.58 16.27 6.58
N ASN A 9 -1.63 17.06 6.83
CA ASN A 9 -1.83 17.75 8.11
C ASN A 9 -1.92 16.76 9.27
N ARG A 10 -2.61 15.64 9.09
CA ARG A 10 -2.67 14.58 10.11
C ARG A 10 -1.31 13.94 10.37
N ARG A 11 -0.47 13.81 9.35
CA ARG A 11 0.91 13.30 9.47
C ARG A 11 1.86 14.34 10.03
N GLU A 12 1.69 15.60 9.69
CA GLU A 12 2.45 16.68 10.33
C GLU A 12 2.18 16.74 11.83
N ASP A 13 0.92 16.66 12.26
CA ASP A 13 0.58 16.56 13.67
C ASP A 13 1.22 15.34 14.35
N SER A 14 1.41 14.23 13.64
CA SER A 14 2.08 13.04 14.17
C SER A 14 3.60 13.11 14.13
N LEU A 15 4.18 13.81 13.15
CA LEU A 15 5.64 13.94 12.98
C LEU A 15 6.24 15.07 13.85
N PHE A 16 5.51 16.18 14.02
CA PHE A 16 5.95 17.33 14.80
C PHE A 16 5.51 17.30 16.25
N SER A 17 4.86 16.23 16.68
CA SER A 17 4.35 16.08 18.04
C SER A 17 5.01 14.97 18.89
N PRO A 18 6.29 14.57 18.72
CA PRO A 18 6.91 13.66 19.69
C PRO A 18 6.91 14.24 21.10
N LEU A 19 7.03 15.57 21.23
CA LEU A 19 6.97 16.30 22.50
C LEU A 19 5.53 16.51 22.99
N ALA A 20 4.57 16.72 22.09
CA ALA A 20 3.15 16.81 22.44
C ALA A 20 2.54 15.40 22.65
N ALA A 21 3.01 14.37 21.96
CA ALA A 21 2.60 12.98 22.15
C ALA A 21 2.97 12.47 23.55
N SER A 22 4.08 12.90 24.14
CA SER A 22 4.48 12.52 25.51
C SER A 22 3.48 13.01 26.58
N ASN A 23 2.67 14.02 26.26
CA ASN A 23 1.66 14.58 27.15
C ASN A 23 0.21 14.24 26.73
N ASN A 24 0.04 13.44 25.67
CA ASN A 24 -1.29 13.08 25.18
C ASN A 24 -1.74 11.73 25.76
N ALA A 25 -2.61 11.79 26.77
CA ALA A 25 -3.14 10.60 27.42
C ALA A 25 -3.90 9.63 26.48
N ASN A 26 -4.33 10.09 25.28
CA ASN A 26 -4.93 9.25 24.26
C ASN A 26 -3.87 8.50 23.43
N TYR A 27 -2.70 9.09 23.24
CA TYR A 27 -1.56 8.44 22.61
C TYR A 27 -1.08 7.27 23.48
N ASP A 28 -0.87 7.53 24.78
CA ASP A 28 -0.44 6.52 25.74
C ASP A 28 -1.43 5.35 25.84
N LYS A 29 -2.75 5.62 25.81
CA LYS A 29 -3.76 4.58 25.84
C LYS A 29 -3.86 3.74 24.57
N LYS A 30 -3.52 4.32 23.40
CA LYS A 30 -3.66 3.64 22.10
C LYS A 30 -2.38 2.99 21.62
N VAL A 31 -1.23 3.56 21.92
CA VAL A 31 0.06 3.15 21.36
C VAL A 31 0.90 2.34 22.36
N LEU A 32 0.96 2.76 23.62
CA LEU A 32 1.74 2.04 24.64
C LEU A 32 1.31 0.58 24.88
N PRO A 33 0.02 0.21 24.84
CA PRO A 33 -0.36 -1.19 24.94
C PRO A 33 0.25 -2.05 23.82
N TYR A 34 0.24 -1.54 22.57
CA TYR A 34 0.84 -2.23 21.44
C TYR A 34 2.36 -2.37 21.57
N LEU A 35 3.03 -1.32 22.03
CA LEU A 35 4.48 -1.36 22.23
C LEU A 35 4.89 -2.34 23.34
N LYS A 36 4.04 -2.55 24.34
CA LYS A 36 4.29 -3.52 25.41
C LYS A 36 4.09 -4.97 24.97
N GLU A 37 3.30 -5.18 23.93
CA GLU A 37 3.01 -6.52 23.37
C GLU A 37 4.00 -6.91 22.28
N LEU A 38 4.86 -5.99 21.83
CA LEU A 38 5.88 -6.33 20.86
C LEU A 38 6.91 -7.26 21.51
N PRO A 39 7.20 -8.42 20.91
CA PRO A 39 8.21 -9.33 21.42
C PRO A 39 9.60 -8.70 21.32
N ASP A 40 10.45 -8.94 22.30
CA ASP A 40 11.86 -8.48 22.31
C ASP A 40 12.66 -9.02 21.12
N GLN A 41 12.22 -10.13 20.56
CA GLN A 41 12.78 -10.74 19.35
C GLN A 41 11.67 -11.11 18.37
N PHE A 42 11.85 -10.73 17.09
CA PHE A 42 10.97 -11.11 16.02
C PHE A 42 11.44 -12.41 15.37
N SER A 43 10.53 -13.40 15.30
CA SER A 43 10.69 -14.54 14.41
C SER A 43 9.89 -14.27 13.14
N TYR A 44 10.56 -14.07 12.02
CA TYR A 44 9.91 -13.87 10.72
C TYR A 44 9.03 -15.06 10.34
N ASP A 45 9.48 -16.29 10.59
CA ASP A 45 8.70 -17.50 10.32
C ASP A 45 7.41 -17.55 11.14
N ALA A 46 7.45 -17.13 12.41
CA ALA A 46 6.26 -17.08 13.24
C ALA A 46 5.28 -15.98 12.79
N LEU A 47 5.78 -14.83 12.33
CA LEU A 47 4.97 -13.75 11.79
C LEU A 47 4.32 -14.16 10.46
N ASP A 48 5.06 -14.84 9.59
CA ASP A 48 4.55 -15.35 8.32
C ASP A 48 3.42 -16.36 8.54
N GLN A 49 3.63 -17.35 9.41
CA GLN A 49 2.59 -18.30 9.79
C GLN A 49 1.35 -17.64 10.41
N LEU A 50 1.55 -16.58 11.19
CA LEU A 50 0.44 -15.82 11.75
C LEU A 50 -0.33 -15.08 10.67
N ALA A 51 0.38 -14.41 9.75
CA ALA A 51 -0.21 -13.69 8.62
C ALA A 51 -1.01 -14.62 7.70
N VAL A 52 -0.46 -15.81 7.37
CA VAL A 52 -1.16 -16.84 6.57
C VAL A 52 -2.45 -17.28 7.26
N ARG A 53 -2.39 -17.60 8.55
CA ARG A 53 -3.59 -18.03 9.31
C ARG A 53 -4.65 -16.93 9.37
N ASP A 54 -4.24 -15.68 9.56
CA ASP A 54 -5.15 -14.54 9.58
C ASP A 54 -5.80 -14.35 8.22
N ALA A 55 -5.02 -14.38 7.15
CA ALA A 55 -5.51 -14.29 5.78
C ALA A 55 -6.49 -15.43 5.45
N GLU A 56 -6.16 -16.68 5.79
CA GLU A 56 -7.06 -17.82 5.62
C GLU A 56 -8.38 -17.66 6.38
N ALA A 57 -8.37 -17.02 7.53
CA ALA A 57 -9.58 -16.79 8.32
C ALA A 57 -10.48 -15.73 7.71
N HIS A 58 -9.91 -14.70 7.05
CA HIS A 58 -10.61 -13.48 6.69
C HIS A 58 -10.79 -13.25 5.18
N THR A 59 -10.49 -14.24 4.31
CA THR A 59 -10.61 -14.09 2.85
C THR A 59 -11.52 -15.13 2.18
N LYS A 60 -12.48 -15.68 2.93
CA LYS A 60 -13.30 -16.83 2.48
C LYS A 60 -14.62 -16.47 1.81
N SER A 61 -15.10 -15.23 2.00
CA SER A 61 -16.46 -14.85 1.58
C SER A 61 -16.54 -14.30 0.15
N ASN A 62 -15.42 -14.29 -0.58
CA ASN A 62 -15.37 -13.78 -1.94
C ASN A 62 -14.36 -14.53 -2.81
N ASP A 63 -14.59 -14.51 -4.14
CA ASP A 63 -13.79 -15.25 -5.12
C ASP A 63 -12.40 -14.61 -5.37
N PHE A 64 -12.19 -13.39 -4.88
CA PHE A 64 -10.97 -12.63 -5.14
C PHE A 64 -9.87 -12.87 -4.11
N GLY A 65 -10.19 -13.44 -2.93
CA GLY A 65 -9.26 -13.56 -1.83
C GLY A 65 -8.99 -12.22 -1.12
N ILE A 66 -9.89 -11.25 -1.31
CA ILE A 66 -9.87 -9.96 -0.64
C ILE A 66 -10.40 -10.12 0.79
N ASP A 67 -9.90 -9.31 1.73
CA ASP A 67 -10.41 -9.29 3.09
C ASP A 67 -11.94 -9.18 3.11
N ASP A 68 -12.59 -10.06 3.84
CA ASP A 68 -14.05 -10.24 3.85
C ASP A 68 -14.78 -8.99 4.32
N ARG A 69 -14.23 -8.28 5.30
CA ARG A 69 -14.80 -7.03 5.81
C ARG A 69 -14.68 -5.92 4.75
N PHE A 70 -13.50 -5.75 4.18
CA PHE A 70 -13.27 -4.76 3.13
C PHE A 70 -14.18 -5.04 1.93
N TYR A 71 -14.25 -6.28 1.47
CA TYR A 71 -15.13 -6.70 0.37
C TYR A 71 -16.60 -6.35 0.67
N LYS A 72 -17.10 -6.74 1.84
CA LYS A 72 -18.48 -6.49 2.26
C LYS A 72 -18.81 -5.00 2.34
N GLU A 73 -17.94 -4.21 2.97
CA GLU A 73 -18.19 -2.80 3.22
C GLU A 73 -17.98 -1.92 1.99
N ARG A 74 -17.01 -2.24 1.15
CA ARG A 74 -16.54 -1.36 0.07
C ARG A 74 -16.90 -1.82 -1.34
N LEU A 75 -16.95 -3.10 -1.59
CA LEU A 75 -17.05 -3.65 -2.94
C LEU A 75 -18.39 -4.31 -3.26
N SER A 76 -18.94 -5.12 -2.36
CA SER A 76 -20.07 -6.01 -2.65
C SER A 76 -21.27 -5.30 -3.31
N LYS A 77 -21.63 -4.11 -2.84
CA LYS A 77 -22.79 -3.34 -3.36
C LYS A 77 -22.59 -2.77 -4.76
N LYS A 78 -21.35 -2.65 -5.21
CA LYS A 78 -20.99 -2.03 -6.49
C LYS A 78 -20.21 -2.97 -7.41
N ILE A 79 -20.07 -4.23 -7.02
CA ILE A 79 -19.22 -5.21 -7.72
C ILE A 79 -19.53 -5.28 -9.21
N GLY A 80 -20.81 -5.34 -9.59
CA GLY A 80 -21.23 -5.40 -11.00
C GLY A 80 -20.81 -4.19 -11.84
N LYS A 81 -20.67 -3.01 -11.21
CA LYS A 81 -20.20 -1.78 -11.88
C LYS A 81 -18.68 -1.74 -12.06
N LEU A 82 -17.96 -2.55 -11.28
CA LEU A 82 -16.51 -2.61 -11.32
C LEU A 82 -15.98 -3.61 -12.35
N LYS A 83 -16.85 -4.47 -12.89
CA LYS A 83 -16.47 -5.41 -13.94
C LYS A 83 -16.03 -4.68 -15.20
N GLY A 84 -14.77 -4.86 -15.59
CA GLY A 84 -14.23 -4.28 -16.81
C GLY A 84 -14.07 -2.75 -16.81
N PHE A 85 -14.23 -2.06 -15.66
CA PHE A 85 -14.20 -0.60 -15.63
C PHE A 85 -12.82 -0.01 -15.96
N GLN A 86 -11.74 -0.79 -15.79
CA GLN A 86 -10.36 -0.40 -16.11
C GLN A 86 -9.92 -0.76 -17.54
N LYS A 87 -10.77 -1.44 -18.31
CA LYS A 87 -10.39 -1.97 -19.64
C LYS A 87 -9.85 -0.91 -20.61
N ASN A 88 -10.32 0.32 -20.50
CA ASN A 88 -9.96 1.42 -21.39
C ASN A 88 -9.15 2.52 -20.68
N LEU A 89 -8.69 2.29 -19.46
CA LEU A 89 -7.85 3.24 -18.75
C LEU A 89 -6.43 3.16 -19.28
N SER A 90 -5.75 4.29 -19.32
CA SER A 90 -4.32 4.40 -19.59
C SER A 90 -3.64 5.12 -18.44
N TYR A 91 -2.51 4.60 -18.01
CA TYR A 91 -1.64 5.21 -17.00
C TYR A 91 -0.32 5.74 -17.60
N GLU A 92 -0.24 5.85 -18.93
CA GLU A 92 0.95 6.35 -19.61
C GLU A 92 1.27 7.80 -19.23
N VAL A 93 0.22 8.61 -19.07
CA VAL A 93 0.32 10.00 -18.63
C VAL A 93 -0.56 10.20 -17.42
N SER A 94 0.06 10.59 -16.31
CA SER A 94 -0.63 10.88 -15.05
C SER A 94 0.08 11.99 -14.29
N GLN A 95 -0.67 12.77 -13.54
CA GLN A 95 -0.13 13.81 -12.66
C GLN A 95 0.68 13.22 -11.51
N GLU A 96 0.36 11.99 -11.09
CA GLU A 96 1.05 11.29 -10.01
C GLU A 96 2.56 11.10 -10.29
N TYR A 97 2.98 11.00 -11.54
CA TYR A 97 4.41 10.98 -11.87
C TYR A 97 5.10 12.32 -11.56
N GLY A 98 4.39 13.44 -11.73
CA GLY A 98 4.87 14.75 -11.32
C GLY A 98 4.94 14.89 -9.80
N ASP A 99 3.91 14.41 -9.10
CA ASP A 99 3.86 14.43 -7.65
C ASP A 99 4.96 13.53 -7.05
N LEU A 100 5.19 12.36 -7.62
CA LEU A 100 6.33 11.52 -7.27
C LEU A 100 7.66 12.27 -7.44
N GLN A 101 7.82 13.02 -8.55
CA GLN A 101 9.04 13.80 -8.78
C GLN A 101 9.26 14.85 -7.70
N LEU A 102 8.20 15.53 -7.23
CA LEU A 102 8.32 16.50 -6.14
C LEU A 102 8.80 15.84 -4.85
N VAL A 103 8.29 14.66 -4.53
CA VAL A 103 8.70 13.87 -3.37
C VAL A 103 10.17 13.44 -3.49
N LEU A 104 10.60 12.96 -4.67
CA LEU A 104 11.98 12.56 -4.92
C LEU A 104 12.95 13.74 -4.76
N ASN A 105 12.58 14.91 -5.27
CA ASN A 105 13.35 16.14 -5.10
C ASN A 105 13.54 16.50 -3.61
N GLN A 106 12.51 16.26 -2.80
CA GLN A 106 12.59 16.53 -1.37
C GLN A 106 13.51 15.53 -0.65
N PHE A 107 13.42 14.25 -0.99
CA PHE A 107 14.32 13.23 -0.45
C PHE A 107 15.79 13.49 -0.81
N ALA A 108 16.06 13.89 -2.06
CA ALA A 108 17.39 14.27 -2.49
C ALA A 108 17.95 15.47 -1.69
N LYS A 109 17.13 16.50 -1.43
CA LYS A 109 17.52 17.68 -0.65
C LYS A 109 17.80 17.34 0.82
N SER A 110 17.02 16.47 1.42
CA SER A 110 17.15 16.07 2.82
C SER A 110 18.20 14.98 3.07
N ASN A 111 18.81 14.44 2.00
CA ASN A 111 19.72 13.29 2.06
C ASN A 111 19.13 12.12 2.85
N THR A 112 17.84 11.87 2.64
CA THR A 112 17.10 10.82 3.37
C THR A 112 17.36 9.47 2.72
N ASN A 113 17.71 8.47 3.51
CA ASN A 113 17.75 7.09 3.05
C ASN A 113 16.34 6.53 3.00
N VAL A 114 15.85 6.20 1.80
CA VAL A 114 14.46 5.79 1.55
C VAL A 114 14.45 4.39 0.98
N ILE A 115 13.48 3.59 1.40
CA ILE A 115 13.11 2.33 0.76
C ILE A 115 11.78 2.56 0.03
N PHE A 116 11.74 2.31 -1.26
CA PHE A 116 10.51 2.33 -2.06
C PHE A 116 9.94 0.93 -2.11
N VAL A 117 8.64 0.81 -1.88
CA VAL A 117 7.91 -0.45 -2.00
C VAL A 117 6.93 -0.33 -3.15
N ILE A 118 7.04 -1.21 -4.15
CA ILE A 118 6.05 -1.35 -5.21
C ILE A 118 5.15 -2.53 -4.82
N PRO A 119 3.92 -2.29 -4.36
CA PRO A 119 3.02 -3.36 -3.96
C PRO A 119 2.50 -4.10 -5.20
N PRO A 120 2.09 -5.37 -5.06
CA PRO A 120 1.37 -6.07 -6.12
C PRO A 120 -0.06 -5.53 -6.26
N VAL A 121 -0.68 -5.86 -7.38
CA VAL A 121 -2.14 -5.75 -7.58
C VAL A 121 -2.70 -7.16 -7.58
N ASN A 122 -3.82 -7.38 -6.88
CA ASN A 122 -4.47 -8.68 -6.83
C ASN A 122 -4.84 -9.16 -8.25
N SER A 123 -4.24 -10.26 -8.71
CA SER A 123 -4.38 -10.74 -10.09
C SER A 123 -5.82 -11.09 -10.47
N LYS A 124 -6.60 -11.66 -9.54
CA LYS A 124 -8.02 -11.98 -9.77
C LYS A 124 -8.86 -10.71 -9.88
N TRP A 125 -8.54 -9.71 -9.06
CA TRP A 125 -9.20 -8.40 -9.12
C TRP A 125 -8.84 -7.67 -10.41
N MET A 126 -7.57 -7.67 -10.80
CA MET A 126 -7.10 -7.10 -12.05
C MET A 126 -7.80 -7.69 -13.26
N ALA A 127 -7.92 -9.03 -13.32
CA ALA A 127 -8.66 -9.72 -14.37
C ALA A 127 -10.15 -9.33 -14.38
N TYR A 128 -10.77 -9.21 -13.21
CA TYR A 128 -12.16 -8.82 -13.09
C TYR A 128 -12.45 -7.39 -13.54
N THR A 129 -11.61 -6.46 -13.13
CA THR A 129 -11.74 -5.03 -13.48
C THR A 129 -11.30 -4.72 -14.90
N GLY A 130 -10.59 -5.65 -15.54
CA GLY A 130 -10.10 -5.52 -16.90
C GLY A 130 -8.81 -4.68 -17.03
N LEU A 131 -8.06 -4.51 -15.94
CA LEU A 131 -6.75 -3.87 -16.01
C LEU A 131 -5.83 -4.69 -16.93
N ASN A 132 -5.23 -4.02 -17.90
CA ASN A 132 -4.34 -4.67 -18.85
C ASN A 132 -2.96 -4.92 -18.21
N GLN A 133 -2.46 -6.17 -18.30
CA GLN A 133 -1.19 -6.57 -17.70
C GLN A 133 -0.01 -5.80 -18.30
N ASP A 134 0.03 -5.63 -19.63
CA ASP A 134 1.12 -4.93 -20.30
C ASP A 134 1.17 -3.45 -19.87
N MET A 135 0.01 -2.84 -19.70
CA MET A 135 -0.08 -1.46 -19.21
C MET A 135 0.38 -1.35 -17.75
N TYR A 136 0.02 -2.32 -16.90
CA TYR A 136 0.49 -2.37 -15.52
C TYR A 136 2.02 -2.52 -15.48
N ASP A 137 2.57 -3.45 -16.24
CA ASP A 137 4.02 -3.68 -16.33
C ASP A 137 4.77 -2.46 -16.87
N ALA A 138 4.22 -1.78 -17.87
CA ALA A 138 4.77 -0.52 -18.39
C ALA A 138 4.75 0.60 -17.31
N THR A 139 3.69 0.66 -16.51
CA THR A 139 3.57 1.62 -15.40
C THR A 139 4.63 1.36 -14.34
N VAL A 140 4.79 0.10 -13.91
CA VAL A 140 5.84 -0.30 -12.96
C VAL A 140 7.22 0.04 -13.50
N SER A 141 7.49 -0.29 -14.77
CA SER A 141 8.77 0.01 -15.43
C SER A 141 9.06 1.51 -15.48
N LYS A 142 8.04 2.33 -15.72
CA LYS A 142 8.17 3.79 -15.72
C LYS A 142 8.49 4.35 -14.34
N ILE A 143 7.80 3.85 -13.30
CA ILE A 143 8.08 4.22 -11.91
C ILE A 143 9.52 3.84 -11.53
N ARG A 144 9.93 2.62 -11.83
CA ARG A 144 11.30 2.16 -11.58
C ARG A 144 12.33 3.03 -12.28
N TYR A 145 12.13 3.33 -13.57
CA TYR A 145 13.02 4.22 -14.31
C TYR A 145 13.11 5.61 -13.65
N GLN A 146 11.98 6.17 -13.21
CA GLN A 146 11.96 7.47 -12.54
C GLN A 146 12.74 7.46 -11.22
N LEU A 147 12.72 6.36 -10.48
CA LEU A 147 13.49 6.17 -9.25
C LEU A 147 14.98 5.95 -9.55
N GLU A 148 15.30 4.94 -10.34
CA GLU A 148 16.65 4.46 -10.59
C GLU A 148 17.51 5.50 -11.32
N SER A 149 16.92 6.24 -12.28
CA SER A 149 17.63 7.30 -13.02
C SER A 149 18.10 8.47 -12.15
N GLN A 150 17.54 8.60 -10.94
CA GLN A 150 17.89 9.62 -9.96
C GLN A 150 18.71 9.07 -8.78
N GLY A 151 19.13 7.80 -8.85
CA GLY A 151 19.95 7.16 -7.84
C GLY A 151 19.17 6.51 -6.69
N PHE A 152 17.82 6.47 -6.75
CA PHE A 152 17.01 5.75 -5.78
C PHE A 152 16.93 4.27 -6.15
N THR A 153 17.90 3.48 -5.68
CA THR A 153 18.03 2.05 -6.04
C THR A 153 17.51 1.10 -4.99
N ASN A 154 17.12 1.61 -3.82
CA ASN A 154 16.60 0.79 -2.73
C ASN A 154 15.10 0.55 -2.94
N ILE A 155 14.75 -0.42 -3.79
CA ILE A 155 13.39 -0.70 -4.24
C ILE A 155 13.05 -2.16 -3.91
N ALA A 156 12.02 -2.35 -3.09
CA ALA A 156 11.38 -3.64 -2.87
C ALA A 156 10.18 -3.76 -3.84
N ASP A 157 10.36 -4.55 -4.89
CA ASP A 157 9.38 -4.69 -5.97
C ASP A 157 8.63 -6.02 -5.84
N PHE A 158 7.36 -5.94 -5.48
CA PHE A 158 6.42 -7.05 -5.37
C PHE A 158 5.38 -7.06 -6.50
N SER A 159 5.59 -6.27 -7.56
CA SER A 159 4.61 -6.12 -8.64
C SER A 159 4.23 -7.42 -9.35
N LYS A 160 5.02 -8.48 -9.20
CA LYS A 160 4.77 -9.80 -9.78
C LYS A 160 4.12 -10.80 -8.82
N ASP A 161 3.87 -10.41 -7.58
CA ASP A 161 3.35 -11.30 -6.53
C ASP A 161 1.82 -11.21 -6.35
N GLY A 162 1.10 -10.67 -7.33
CA GLY A 162 -0.35 -10.46 -7.27
C GLY A 162 -1.20 -11.74 -7.24
N ASP A 163 -0.64 -12.90 -7.55
CA ASP A 163 -1.27 -14.22 -7.51
C ASP A 163 -0.89 -15.03 -6.26
N GLN A 164 0.04 -14.50 -5.43
CA GLN A 164 0.47 -15.20 -4.22
C GLN A 164 -0.68 -15.28 -3.21
N PRO A 165 -1.04 -16.49 -2.77
CA PRO A 165 -2.08 -16.67 -1.76
C PRO A 165 -1.70 -15.92 -0.47
N TYR A 166 -2.69 -15.29 0.13
CA TYR A 166 -2.56 -14.59 1.42
C TYR A 166 -1.66 -13.37 1.43
N PHE A 167 -0.99 -13.06 0.33
CA PHE A 167 -0.15 -11.87 0.19
C PHE A 167 -0.99 -10.63 -0.17
N MET A 168 -1.99 -10.82 -1.05
CA MET A 168 -2.90 -9.75 -1.50
C MET A 168 -4.31 -9.93 -0.94
N GLN A 169 -4.59 -9.24 0.14
CA GLN A 169 -5.93 -9.16 0.75
C GLN A 169 -6.68 -7.87 0.37
N ASP A 170 -6.10 -7.03 -0.43
CA ASP A 170 -6.66 -5.79 -0.99
C ASP A 170 -6.89 -5.93 -2.51
N THR A 171 -7.21 -4.83 -3.19
CA THR A 171 -7.53 -4.78 -4.63
C THR A 171 -6.33 -4.45 -5.52
#